data_36472547ebfc84adbbc0b471c502be87
#
_entry.id   36472547ebfc84adbbc0b471c502be87
#
_cell.length_a   1.000
_cell.length_b   1.000
_cell.length_c   1.000
_cell.angle_alpha   90.00
_cell.angle_beta   90.00
_cell.angle_gamma   90.00
#
_symmetry.space_group_name_H-M   'P 1'
#
loop_
_entity.id
_entity.type
_entity.pdbx_description
1 polymer ?
#
loop_
_entity_poly.entity_id
_entity_poly.type
_entity_poly.pdbx_seq_one_letter_code
_entity_poly.pdbx_strand_id
1 'polypeptide(L)'
;AHFGPLVVANIYFPNGNGPGRDNSRVPYKLDFYRRLFTRLAELRAAGKRVVVLGDFNTAHAEHDLARPRENRNTSGFLDEERAELGRWLQAGYVDTFRMFHAGPGHYSWWTQRLGARERNIGWRIDYVLACPAAAAFVREAKIHREVHGSDHCPVSVRVDPAILVAPALPLPAPDRARAKTG
;
A
#
# COMPACT_ATOMS: atom_id res chain seq x y z
N ALA A 1 3.80 14.10 7.76
CA ALA A 1 4.85 15.12 7.74
C ALA A 1 4.88 15.80 6.38
N HIS A 2 5.25 17.09 6.36
CA HIS A 2 5.39 17.89 5.15
C HIS A 2 6.84 18.33 4.99
N PHE A 3 7.39 18.13 3.80
CA PHE A 3 8.75 18.51 3.41
C PHE A 3 8.67 19.27 2.09
N GLY A 4 8.31 20.56 2.14
CA GLY A 4 8.07 21.36 0.94
C GLY A 4 6.92 20.77 0.08
N PRO A 5 7.19 20.33 -1.16
CA PRO A 5 6.18 19.69 -2.01
C PRO A 5 5.86 18.26 -1.60
N LEU A 6 6.73 17.56 -0.86
CA LEU A 6 6.52 16.18 -0.43
C LEU A 6 5.66 16.12 0.83
N VAL A 7 4.66 15.26 0.82
CA VAL A 7 3.87 14.84 1.98
C VAL A 7 4.08 13.35 2.22
N VAL A 8 4.50 13.01 3.42
CA VAL A 8 4.67 11.62 3.88
C VAL A 8 3.60 11.33 4.94
N ALA A 9 2.73 10.38 4.66
CA ALA A 9 1.69 9.88 5.56
C ALA A 9 2.07 8.46 6.01
N ASN A 10 2.56 8.32 7.24
CA ASN A 10 2.83 7.03 7.86
C ASN A 10 1.59 6.62 8.67
N ILE A 11 0.95 5.53 8.32
CA ILE A 11 -0.39 5.16 8.78
C ILE A 11 -0.42 3.69 9.20
N TYR A 12 -1.00 3.42 10.36
CA TYR A 12 -1.48 2.09 10.71
C TYR A 12 -2.97 2.00 10.32
N PHE A 13 -3.27 1.21 9.29
CA PHE A 13 -4.66 0.99 8.85
C PHE A 13 -5.35 -0.02 9.75
N PRO A 14 -6.64 0.17 10.05
CA PRO A 14 -7.37 -0.74 10.92
C PRO A 14 -7.35 -2.19 10.40
N ASN A 15 -7.22 -3.14 11.33
CA ASN A 15 -7.51 -4.54 11.04
C ASN A 15 -9.02 -4.76 10.97
N GLY A 16 -9.49 -5.59 10.05
CA GLY A 16 -10.91 -5.89 9.85
C GLY A 16 -11.46 -6.98 10.78
N ASN A 17 -10.59 -7.66 11.55
CA ASN A 17 -11.04 -8.66 12.50
C ASN A 17 -11.69 -8.01 13.72
N GLY A 18 -12.88 -8.47 14.09
CA GLY A 18 -13.51 -8.21 15.37
C GLY A 18 -13.18 -9.27 16.43
N PRO A 19 -13.87 -9.25 17.57
CA PRO A 19 -13.79 -10.31 18.57
C PRO A 19 -14.03 -11.68 17.90
N GLY A 20 -13.22 -12.67 18.22
CA GLY A 20 -13.36 -14.02 17.61
C GLY A 20 -12.96 -14.10 16.13
N ARG A 21 -12.37 -13.06 15.54
CA ARG A 21 -11.98 -13.00 14.12
C ARG A 21 -13.16 -13.15 13.16
N ASP A 22 -14.26 -12.49 13.47
CA ASP A 22 -15.55 -12.55 12.77
C ASP A 22 -15.68 -11.57 11.59
N ASN A 23 -14.60 -10.85 11.25
CA ASN A 23 -14.58 -9.83 10.20
C ASN A 23 -15.51 -8.62 10.44
N SER A 24 -16.11 -8.47 11.63
CA SER A 24 -17.12 -7.44 11.93
C SER A 24 -16.60 -6.00 11.84
N ARG A 25 -15.27 -5.79 11.85
CA ARG A 25 -14.63 -4.47 11.72
C ARG A 25 -14.28 -4.10 10.28
N VAL A 26 -14.54 -4.96 9.30
CA VAL A 26 -14.25 -4.67 7.89
C VAL A 26 -14.95 -3.40 7.40
N PRO A 27 -16.24 -3.13 7.68
CA PRO A 27 -16.88 -1.87 7.29
C PRO A 27 -16.16 -0.62 7.83
N TYR A 28 -15.72 -0.65 9.09
CA TYR A 28 -14.92 0.42 9.69
C TYR A 28 -13.57 0.60 8.98
N LYS A 29 -12.88 -0.50 8.68
CA LYS A 29 -11.62 -0.48 7.94
C LYS A 29 -11.80 0.16 6.57
N LEU A 30 -12.82 -0.25 5.82
CA LEU A 30 -13.09 0.29 4.49
C LEU A 30 -13.48 1.77 4.53
N ASP A 31 -14.25 2.22 5.53
CA ASP A 31 -14.57 3.65 5.71
C ASP A 31 -13.30 4.46 5.99
N PHE A 32 -12.39 3.93 6.83
CA PHE A 32 -11.09 4.56 7.09
C PHE A 32 -10.28 4.74 5.80
N TYR A 33 -10.18 3.69 4.95
CA TYR A 33 -9.50 3.76 3.66
C TYR A 33 -10.08 4.87 2.77
N ARG A 34 -11.41 4.95 2.67
CA ARG A 34 -12.12 5.93 1.82
C ARG A 34 -11.90 7.35 2.31
N ARG A 35 -12.00 7.61 3.62
CA ARG A 35 -11.77 8.94 4.20
C ARG A 35 -10.34 9.39 4.00
N LEU A 36 -9.39 8.51 4.28
CA LEU A 36 -7.98 8.81 4.07
C LEU A 36 -7.69 9.09 2.59
N PHE A 37 -8.22 8.26 1.68
CA PHE A 37 -8.07 8.49 0.25
C PHE A 37 -8.57 9.88 -0.18
N THR A 38 -9.73 10.30 0.29
CA THR A 38 -10.28 11.64 0.00
C THR A 38 -9.32 12.73 0.48
N ARG A 39 -8.81 12.62 1.70
CA ARG A 39 -7.86 13.59 2.25
C ARG A 39 -6.56 13.66 1.45
N LEU A 40 -6.05 12.52 1.01
CA LEU A 40 -4.84 12.45 0.20
C LEU A 40 -5.08 12.97 -1.24
N ALA A 41 -6.29 12.79 -1.78
CA ALA A 41 -6.68 13.34 -3.07
C ALA A 41 -6.68 14.88 -3.07
N GLU A 42 -7.13 15.52 -1.98
CA GLU A 42 -7.05 16.97 -1.79
C GLU A 42 -5.58 17.47 -1.83
N LEU A 43 -4.67 16.75 -1.16
CA LEU A 43 -3.24 17.08 -1.18
C LEU A 43 -2.64 16.94 -2.59
N ARG A 44 -3.04 15.88 -3.32
CA ARG A 44 -2.62 15.70 -4.72
C ARG A 44 -3.15 16.81 -5.62
N ALA A 45 -4.42 17.20 -5.44
CA ALA A 45 -5.04 18.31 -6.18
C ALA A 45 -4.34 19.65 -5.89
N ALA A 46 -3.83 19.83 -4.67
CA ALA A 46 -2.99 20.97 -4.29
C ALA A 46 -1.53 20.86 -4.80
N GLY A 47 -1.24 19.94 -5.72
CA GLY A 47 0.09 19.78 -6.33
C GLY A 47 1.14 19.10 -5.44
N LYS A 48 0.73 18.51 -4.31
CA LYS A 48 1.67 17.82 -3.42
C LYS A 48 2.07 16.44 -3.98
N ARG A 49 3.31 16.06 -3.73
CA ARG A 49 3.87 14.73 -3.95
C ARG A 49 3.57 13.89 -2.73
N VAL A 50 2.60 12.98 -2.85
CA VAL A 50 2.09 12.21 -1.71
C VAL A 50 2.70 10.82 -1.70
N VAL A 51 3.30 10.45 -0.58
CA VAL A 51 3.74 9.10 -0.25
C VAL A 51 2.96 8.63 0.99
N VAL A 52 2.33 7.47 0.88
CA VAL A 52 1.61 6.83 1.99
C VAL A 52 2.30 5.52 2.30
N LEU A 53 2.65 5.32 3.56
CA LEU A 53 3.34 4.11 3.98
C LEU A 53 2.81 3.58 5.32
N GLY A 54 3.12 2.34 5.61
CA GLY A 54 2.79 1.66 6.86
C GLY A 54 2.10 0.33 6.65
N ASP A 55 1.51 -0.19 7.73
CA ASP A 55 0.72 -1.42 7.72
C ASP A 55 -0.69 -1.15 7.20
N PHE A 56 -0.99 -1.63 6.01
CA PHE A 56 -2.30 -1.53 5.38
C PHE A 56 -3.27 -2.63 5.84
N ASN A 57 -2.78 -3.61 6.61
CA ASN A 57 -3.56 -4.77 7.02
C ASN A 57 -4.28 -5.48 5.86
N THR A 58 -3.77 -5.37 4.62
CA THR A 58 -4.38 -5.93 3.40
C THR A 58 -3.29 -6.43 2.45
N ALA A 59 -3.33 -7.70 2.08
CA ALA A 59 -2.59 -8.23 0.94
C ALA A 59 -3.42 -7.99 -0.33
N HIS A 60 -2.85 -7.29 -1.34
CA HIS A 60 -3.61 -6.87 -2.52
C HIS A 60 -3.89 -8.03 -3.48
N ALA A 61 -2.89 -8.82 -3.78
CA ALA A 61 -2.97 -9.88 -4.80
C ALA A 61 -2.59 -11.26 -4.21
N GLU A 62 -2.91 -12.34 -4.94
CA GLU A 62 -2.60 -13.69 -4.49
C GLU A 62 -1.11 -13.93 -4.24
N HIS A 63 -0.24 -13.27 -5.00
CA HIS A 63 1.21 -13.37 -4.77
C HIS A 63 1.72 -12.54 -3.56
N ASP A 64 0.86 -11.79 -2.89
CA ASP A 64 1.18 -11.02 -1.69
C ASP A 64 0.99 -11.82 -0.39
N LEU A 65 0.59 -13.09 -0.47
CA LEU A 65 0.57 -14.00 0.68
C LEU A 65 0.89 -15.43 0.26
N ALA A 66 1.42 -16.22 1.20
CA ALA A 66 1.90 -17.57 0.93
C ALA A 66 0.78 -18.58 0.64
N ARG A 67 -0.43 -18.36 1.21
CA ARG A 67 -1.55 -19.31 1.15
C ARG A 67 -2.87 -18.61 0.79
N PRO A 68 -3.00 -18.10 -0.45
CA PRO A 68 -4.16 -17.29 -0.83
C PRO A 68 -5.48 -18.05 -0.74
N ARG A 69 -5.50 -19.32 -1.17
CA ARG A 69 -6.75 -20.14 -1.16
C ARG A 69 -7.30 -20.36 0.24
N GLU A 70 -6.41 -20.59 1.22
CA GLU A 70 -6.80 -20.84 2.62
C GLU A 70 -7.31 -19.57 3.31
N ASN A 71 -6.94 -18.39 2.81
CA ASN A 71 -7.20 -17.10 3.45
C ASN A 71 -8.26 -16.24 2.75
N ARG A 72 -8.99 -16.75 1.76
CA ARG A 72 -10.00 -15.97 1.01
C ARG A 72 -11.10 -15.36 1.89
N ASN A 73 -11.40 -15.99 3.02
CA ASN A 73 -12.40 -15.51 3.98
C ASN A 73 -11.79 -14.87 5.23
N THR A 74 -10.50 -14.55 5.19
CA THR A 74 -9.76 -13.94 6.31
C THR A 74 -9.59 -12.44 6.05
N SER A 75 -9.90 -11.59 7.06
CA SER A 75 -9.62 -10.17 6.97
C SER A 75 -8.14 -9.91 6.63
N GLY A 76 -7.92 -8.94 5.78
CA GLY A 76 -6.64 -8.69 5.13
C GLY A 76 -6.54 -9.31 3.73
N PHE A 77 -7.47 -10.23 3.36
CA PHE A 77 -7.50 -10.80 2.02
C PHE A 77 -8.92 -11.00 1.46
N LEU A 78 -9.93 -10.42 2.10
CA LEU A 78 -11.29 -10.41 1.56
C LEU A 78 -11.34 -9.65 0.23
N ASP A 79 -12.23 -10.07 -0.67
CA ASP A 79 -12.37 -9.45 -2.00
C ASP A 79 -12.66 -7.95 -1.91
N GLU A 80 -13.47 -7.51 -0.96
CA GLU A 80 -13.80 -6.10 -0.73
C GLU A 80 -12.62 -5.27 -0.20
N GLU A 81 -11.76 -5.84 0.64
CA GLU A 81 -10.53 -5.18 1.11
C GLU A 81 -9.51 -5.03 -0.02
N ARG A 82 -9.34 -6.09 -0.81
CA ARG A 82 -8.48 -6.09 -2.00
C ARG A 82 -8.98 -5.12 -3.07
N ALA A 83 -10.30 -5.08 -3.28
CA ALA A 83 -10.92 -4.15 -4.23
C ALA A 83 -10.70 -2.69 -3.80
N GLU A 84 -10.80 -2.39 -2.50
CA GLU A 84 -10.55 -1.04 -1.99
C GLU A 84 -9.09 -0.61 -2.20
N LEU A 85 -8.12 -1.46 -1.90
CA LEU A 85 -6.70 -1.18 -2.19
C LEU A 85 -6.45 -1.09 -3.71
N GLY A 86 -7.11 -1.95 -4.50
CA GLY A 86 -7.10 -1.90 -5.97
C GLY A 86 -7.61 -0.57 -6.51
N ARG A 87 -8.65 0.01 -5.89
CA ARG A 87 -9.17 1.34 -6.23
C ARG A 87 -8.11 2.44 -6.07
N TRP A 88 -7.26 2.37 -5.03
CA TRP A 88 -6.15 3.30 -4.85
C TRP A 88 -5.13 3.20 -6.00
N LEU A 89 -4.78 1.97 -6.38
CA LEU A 89 -3.85 1.73 -7.50
C LEU A 89 -4.43 2.20 -8.83
N GLN A 90 -5.72 1.93 -9.09
CA GLN A 90 -6.43 2.41 -10.28
C GLN A 90 -6.53 3.94 -10.33
N ALA A 91 -6.60 4.61 -9.17
CA ALA A 91 -6.55 6.07 -9.06
C ALA A 91 -5.12 6.65 -9.23
N GLY A 92 -4.16 5.80 -9.61
CA GLY A 92 -2.81 6.17 -9.98
C GLY A 92 -1.79 6.10 -8.84
N TYR A 93 -2.13 5.60 -7.65
CA TYR A 93 -1.08 5.25 -6.69
C TYR A 93 -0.24 4.10 -7.21
N VAL A 94 1.06 4.18 -7.01
CA VAL A 94 2.03 3.17 -7.43
C VAL A 94 2.53 2.42 -6.19
N ASP A 95 2.44 1.10 -6.22
CA ASP A 95 3.11 0.23 -5.26
C ASP A 95 4.62 0.26 -5.57
N THR A 96 5.37 0.99 -4.77
CA THR A 96 6.79 1.24 -5.04
C THR A 96 7.63 -0.04 -5.00
N PHE A 97 7.26 -1.03 -4.18
CA PHE A 97 7.95 -2.31 -4.15
C PHE A 97 7.78 -3.07 -5.48
N ARG A 98 6.58 -3.05 -6.04
CA ARG A 98 6.26 -3.73 -7.30
C ARG A 98 6.85 -3.05 -8.54
N MET A 99 7.40 -1.85 -8.41
CA MET A 99 8.22 -1.24 -9.48
C MET A 99 9.51 -2.04 -9.74
N PHE A 100 10.05 -2.73 -8.73
CA PHE A 100 11.36 -3.38 -8.78
C PHE A 100 11.30 -4.89 -8.59
N HIS A 101 10.24 -5.41 -7.96
CA HIS A 101 10.14 -6.80 -7.54
C HIS A 101 8.83 -7.43 -7.99
N ALA A 102 8.89 -8.38 -8.87
CA ALA A 102 7.76 -9.18 -9.32
C ALA A 102 7.63 -10.49 -8.51
N GLY A 103 6.50 -11.18 -8.66
CA GLY A 103 6.29 -12.54 -8.18
C GLY A 103 5.99 -12.67 -6.67
N PRO A 104 5.79 -13.90 -6.20
CA PRO A 104 5.48 -14.22 -4.81
C PRO A 104 6.75 -14.30 -3.93
N GLY A 105 6.53 -14.57 -2.63
CA GLY A 105 7.64 -14.84 -1.70
C GLY A 105 8.21 -13.62 -1.00
N HIS A 106 7.69 -12.43 -1.30
CA HIS A 106 8.09 -11.16 -0.70
C HIS A 106 7.05 -10.76 0.35
N TYR A 107 7.30 -11.07 1.62
CA TYR A 107 6.36 -10.80 2.70
C TYR A 107 6.98 -9.88 3.74
N SER A 108 6.13 -9.13 4.43
CA SER A 108 6.53 -8.18 5.47
C SER A 108 6.02 -8.56 6.86
N TRP A 109 5.08 -9.51 6.95
CA TRP A 109 4.49 -9.99 8.18
C TRP A 109 4.40 -11.52 8.20
N TRP A 110 4.61 -12.12 9.39
CA TRP A 110 4.45 -13.55 9.65
C TRP A 110 3.83 -13.77 11.02
N THR A 111 2.91 -14.73 11.13
CA THR A 111 2.47 -15.15 12.46
C THR A 111 3.67 -15.68 13.26
N GLN A 112 3.72 -15.37 14.55
CA GLN A 112 4.77 -15.85 15.46
C GLN A 112 4.66 -17.35 15.77
N ARG A 113 3.67 -18.05 15.22
CA ARG A 113 3.40 -19.46 15.48
C ARG A 113 4.06 -20.34 14.43
N LEU A 114 4.44 -21.56 14.87
CA LEU A 114 4.84 -22.67 14.00
C LEU A 114 6.02 -22.37 13.05
N GLY A 115 6.96 -21.49 13.43
CA GLY A 115 8.10 -21.15 12.58
C GLY A 115 7.69 -20.60 11.20
N ALA A 116 6.64 -19.76 11.16
CA ALA A 116 6.08 -19.27 9.89
C ALA A 116 7.09 -18.40 9.14
N ARG A 117 7.91 -17.61 9.86
CA ARG A 117 8.88 -16.71 9.25
C ARG A 117 10.03 -17.48 8.61
N GLU A 118 10.56 -18.51 9.27
CA GLU A 118 11.62 -19.38 8.77
C GLU A 118 11.19 -20.13 7.50
N ARG A 119 9.91 -20.57 7.48
CA ARG A 119 9.29 -21.25 6.33
C ARG A 119 8.78 -20.29 5.26
N ASN A 120 8.91 -18.99 5.49
CA ASN A 120 8.38 -17.92 4.64
C ASN A 120 6.87 -18.06 4.33
N ILE A 121 6.06 -18.44 5.34
CA ILE A 121 4.60 -18.47 5.23
C ILE A 121 4.07 -17.15 5.78
N GLY A 122 4.14 -16.12 4.98
CA GLY A 122 3.87 -14.74 5.38
C GLY A 122 2.89 -14.01 4.46
N TRP A 123 2.69 -12.73 4.77
CA TRP A 123 1.85 -11.78 4.05
C TRP A 123 2.62 -10.49 3.79
N ARG A 124 2.42 -9.88 2.64
CA ARG A 124 2.87 -8.52 2.36
C ARG A 124 1.70 -7.57 2.61
N ILE A 125 1.72 -6.93 3.75
CA ILE A 125 0.69 -6.01 4.21
C ILE A 125 1.22 -4.62 4.55
N ASP A 126 2.54 -4.47 4.57
CA ASP A 126 3.23 -3.19 4.71
C ASP A 126 3.61 -2.66 3.32
N TYR A 127 3.19 -1.44 3.03
CA TYR A 127 3.39 -0.81 1.71
C TYR A 127 4.04 0.56 1.85
N VAL A 128 4.67 0.97 0.76
CA VAL A 128 4.96 2.36 0.43
C VAL A 128 4.27 2.64 -0.90
N LEU A 129 3.17 3.36 -0.87
CA LEU A 129 2.45 3.81 -2.05
C LEU A 129 2.83 5.25 -2.37
N ALA A 130 3.14 5.52 -3.63
CA ALA A 130 3.48 6.86 -4.10
C ALA A 130 2.46 7.34 -5.14
N CYS A 131 2.02 8.60 -5.06
CA CYS A 131 1.27 9.20 -6.18
C CYS A 131 2.19 9.33 -7.41
N PRO A 132 1.68 9.48 -8.65
CA PRO A 132 2.50 9.50 -9.87
C PRO A 132 3.64 10.53 -9.79
N ALA A 133 3.35 11.74 -9.26
CA ALA A 133 4.33 12.79 -9.12
C ALA A 133 5.44 12.49 -8.08
N ALA A 134 5.20 11.58 -7.14
CA ALA A 134 6.21 11.11 -6.19
C ALA A 134 6.93 9.86 -6.72
N ALA A 135 6.22 8.97 -7.39
CA ALA A 135 6.75 7.71 -7.93
C ALA A 135 7.92 7.93 -8.91
N ALA A 136 7.90 9.02 -9.68
CA ALA A 136 8.98 9.40 -10.59
C ALA A 136 10.35 9.58 -9.89
N PHE A 137 10.35 9.84 -8.60
CA PHE A 137 11.56 10.01 -7.78
C PHE A 137 11.99 8.75 -7.04
N VAL A 138 11.22 7.67 -7.09
CA VAL A 138 11.59 6.42 -6.43
C VAL A 138 12.74 5.75 -7.18
N ARG A 139 13.77 5.35 -6.44
CA ARG A 139 15.00 4.73 -6.98
C ARG A 139 15.21 3.31 -6.50
N GLU A 140 14.62 2.95 -5.36
CA GLU A 140 14.73 1.60 -4.77
C GLU A 140 13.59 1.38 -3.78
N ALA A 141 13.13 0.14 -3.64
CA ALA A 141 12.23 -0.28 -2.57
C ALA A 141 12.66 -1.65 -2.05
N LYS A 142 12.60 -1.84 -0.73
CA LYS A 142 13.04 -3.09 -0.08
C LYS A 142 12.09 -3.52 1.02
N ILE A 143 12.06 -4.84 1.24
CA ILE A 143 11.50 -5.51 2.42
C ILE A 143 12.69 -6.13 3.15
N HIS A 144 12.92 -5.73 4.39
CA HIS A 144 14.10 -6.11 5.19
C HIS A 144 13.80 -7.36 6.03
N ARG A 145 13.59 -8.48 5.36
CA ARG A 145 13.23 -9.75 5.99
C ARG A 145 14.22 -10.22 7.06
N GLU A 146 15.47 -9.84 6.91
CA GLU A 146 16.57 -10.16 7.83
C GLU A 146 16.50 -9.43 9.17
N VAL A 147 15.70 -8.35 9.26
CA VAL A 147 15.54 -7.59 10.51
C VAL A 147 14.49 -8.25 11.39
N HIS A 148 14.91 -8.68 12.56
CA HIS A 148 14.08 -9.36 13.56
C HIS A 148 13.68 -8.42 14.70
N GLY A 149 12.81 -8.89 15.62
CA GLY A 149 12.36 -8.15 16.81
C GLY A 149 10.86 -7.83 16.80
N SER A 150 10.17 -8.12 15.67
CA SER A 150 8.71 -7.99 15.50
C SER A 150 8.21 -9.13 14.63
N ASP A 151 6.91 -9.34 14.60
CA ASP A 151 6.20 -10.17 13.62
C ASP A 151 6.11 -9.50 12.23
N HIS A 152 6.36 -8.19 12.16
CA HIS A 152 6.66 -7.49 10.91
C HIS A 152 8.18 -7.35 10.70
N CYS A 153 8.59 -7.06 9.47
CA CYS A 153 9.90 -6.52 9.17
C CYS A 153 9.79 -5.13 8.54
N PRO A 154 10.85 -4.29 8.62
CA PRO A 154 10.81 -2.98 8.02
C PRO A 154 10.66 -3.04 6.51
N VAL A 155 9.93 -2.08 5.96
CA VAL A 155 9.93 -1.78 4.53
C VAL A 155 10.54 -0.40 4.31
N SER A 156 11.24 -0.21 3.20
CA SER A 156 11.88 1.06 2.89
C SER A 156 11.78 1.42 1.42
N VAL A 157 11.83 2.72 1.16
CA VAL A 157 11.97 3.28 -0.18
C VAL A 157 13.09 4.32 -0.17
N ARG A 158 13.93 4.30 -1.19
CA ARG A 158 14.91 5.35 -1.45
C ARG A 158 14.39 6.23 -2.56
N VAL A 159 14.33 7.53 -2.29
CA VAL A 159 13.88 8.54 -3.25
C VAL A 159 15.01 9.50 -3.60
N ASP A 160 14.95 10.05 -4.81
CA ASP A 160 15.84 11.12 -5.24
C ASP A 160 15.54 12.38 -4.43
N PRO A 161 16.56 13.07 -3.88
CA PRO A 161 16.37 14.32 -3.14
C PRO A 161 15.68 15.44 -3.94
N ALA A 162 15.70 15.38 -5.26
CA ALA A 162 14.95 16.30 -6.13
C ALA A 162 13.43 16.25 -5.88
N ILE A 163 12.90 15.22 -5.21
CA ILE A 163 11.52 15.16 -4.76
C ILE A 163 11.14 16.34 -3.86
N LEU A 164 12.11 16.95 -3.17
CA LEU A 164 11.89 18.06 -2.24
C LEU A 164 11.88 19.44 -2.91
N VAL A 165 12.50 19.59 -4.08
CA VAL A 165 12.77 20.92 -4.68
C VAL A 165 12.26 21.06 -6.11
N ALA A 166 12.14 19.99 -6.87
CA ALA A 166 11.68 20.07 -8.27
C ALA A 166 10.21 20.56 -8.33
N PRO A 167 9.83 21.38 -9.32
CA PRO A 167 8.44 21.78 -9.53
C PRO A 167 7.56 20.54 -9.68
N ALA A 168 6.30 20.63 -9.26
CA ALA A 168 5.34 19.55 -9.48
C ALA A 168 5.27 19.23 -10.97
N LEU A 169 5.40 17.94 -11.32
CA LEU A 169 5.14 17.52 -12.69
C LEU A 169 3.67 17.83 -13.02
N PRO A 170 3.38 18.41 -14.19
CA PRO A 170 2.00 18.60 -14.59
C PRO A 170 1.27 17.24 -14.55
N LEU A 171 0.08 17.23 -13.97
CA LEU A 171 -0.77 16.04 -14.02
C LEU A 171 -0.99 15.67 -15.48
N PRO A 172 -0.92 14.39 -15.87
CA PRO A 172 -1.31 13.99 -17.21
C PRO A 172 -2.74 14.50 -17.45
N ALA A 173 -2.95 15.14 -18.60
CA ALA A 173 -4.27 15.62 -18.99
C ALA A 173 -5.26 14.45 -18.92
N PRO A 174 -6.50 14.67 -18.44
CA PRO A 174 -7.52 13.63 -18.44
C PRO A 174 -7.66 13.09 -19.87
N ASP A 175 -7.57 11.77 -20.00
CA ASP A 175 -7.68 11.08 -21.27
C ASP A 175 -9.06 11.34 -21.89
N ARG A 176 -9.11 12.26 -22.85
CA ARG A 176 -10.35 12.65 -23.57
C ARG A 176 -10.82 11.57 -24.55
N ALA A 177 -10.12 10.45 -24.66
CA ALA A 177 -10.42 9.39 -25.64
C ALA A 177 -11.61 8.50 -25.27
N ARG A 178 -12.11 8.51 -24.00
CA ARG A 178 -13.24 7.68 -23.57
C ARG A 178 -14.62 8.34 -23.63
N ALA A 179 -14.73 9.59 -24.11
CA ALA A 179 -16.01 10.31 -24.17
C ALA A 179 -16.69 10.27 -25.55
N LYS A 180 -16.28 9.38 -26.48
CA LYS A 180 -16.95 9.26 -27.81
C LYS A 180 -17.20 7.79 -28.15
N THR A 181 -18.02 7.11 -27.36
CA THR A 181 -18.85 5.97 -27.82
C THR A 181 -19.93 5.75 -26.75
N GLY A 182 -21.04 6.40 -26.97
CA GLY A 182 -22.31 6.20 -26.30
C GLY A 182 -23.38 6.73 -27.21
#